data_59e4f53875cefcf5660b680065ac5edc
#
_entry.id   59e4f53875cefcf5660b680065ac5edc
#
_cell.length_a   1.000
_cell.length_b   1.000
_cell.length_c   1.000
_cell.angle_alpha   90.00
_cell.angle_beta   90.00
_cell.angle_gamma   90.00
#
_symmetry.space_group_name_H-M   'P 1'
#
loop_
_entity.id
_entity.type
_entity.pdbx_description
1 polymer ?
#
loop_
_entity_poly.entity_id
_entity_poly.type
_entity_poly.pdbx_seq_one_letter_code
_entity_poly.pdbx_strand_id
1 'polypeptide(L)'
;MREFGNLMGSLTAILFTIAFLNRPVKAINKRYGKKIAKTSFKGTFQSLMKFLVKNHKLFGALAATSALIHGAVKFSVYGFVASGFLTLSLIMLQGVLGGYGFRKMKGKTGGWLNIHRLIPYLVFLSIFNHVVVKIFW
;
A
#
# COMPACT_ATOMS: atom_id res chain seq x y z
N MET A 1 8.60 -9.28 -21.97
CA MET A 1 9.19 -9.12 -20.62
C MET A 1 9.13 -7.68 -20.11
N ARG A 2 9.64 -6.70 -20.89
CA ARG A 2 9.65 -5.28 -20.48
C ARG A 2 8.26 -4.72 -20.18
N GLU A 3 7.29 -4.92 -21.08
CA GLU A 3 5.91 -4.45 -20.92
C GLU A 3 5.18 -5.14 -19.77
N PHE A 4 5.38 -6.45 -19.62
CA PHE A 4 4.85 -7.18 -18.48
C PHE A 4 5.39 -6.64 -17.13
N GLY A 5 6.69 -6.31 -17.06
CA GLY A 5 7.26 -5.63 -15.90
C GLY A 5 6.61 -4.26 -15.63
N ASN A 6 6.34 -3.46 -16.65
CA ASN A 6 5.67 -2.17 -16.51
C ASN A 6 4.24 -2.35 -15.97
N LEU A 7 3.49 -3.31 -16.52
CA LEU A 7 2.14 -3.65 -16.06
C LEU A 7 2.13 -4.05 -14.57
N MET A 8 3.05 -4.91 -14.16
CA MET A 8 3.16 -5.34 -12.76
C MET A 8 3.50 -4.18 -11.82
N GLY A 9 4.36 -3.25 -12.25
CA GLY A 9 4.67 -2.03 -11.49
C GLY A 9 3.46 -1.12 -11.31
N SER A 10 2.70 -0.89 -12.38
CA SER A 10 1.47 -0.09 -12.34
C SER A 10 0.42 -0.76 -11.42
N LEU A 11 0.25 -2.07 -11.55
CA LEU A 11 -0.65 -2.84 -10.69
C LEU A 11 -0.25 -2.74 -9.21
N THR A 12 1.05 -2.83 -8.90
CA THR A 12 1.58 -2.64 -7.55
C THR A 12 1.19 -1.28 -6.99
N ALA A 13 1.41 -0.20 -7.76
CA ALA A 13 1.10 1.16 -7.32
C ALA A 13 -0.40 1.36 -7.06
N ILE A 14 -1.26 0.83 -7.92
CA ILE A 14 -2.73 0.90 -7.76
C ILE A 14 -3.17 0.13 -6.50
N LEU A 15 -2.76 -1.13 -6.36
CA LEU A 15 -3.14 -1.98 -5.23
C LEU A 15 -2.64 -1.42 -3.90
N PHE A 16 -1.40 -0.92 -3.88
CA PHE A 16 -0.82 -0.26 -2.72
C PHE A 16 -1.61 1.00 -2.35
N THR A 17 -1.96 1.84 -3.33
CA THR A 17 -2.76 3.06 -3.09
C THR A 17 -4.12 2.71 -2.49
N ILE A 18 -4.82 1.71 -3.02
CA ILE A 18 -6.10 1.25 -2.45
C ILE A 18 -5.92 0.78 -1.00
N ALA A 19 -4.89 -0.02 -0.72
CA ALA A 19 -4.60 -0.48 0.63
C ALA A 19 -4.25 0.70 1.56
N PHE A 20 -3.48 1.69 1.08
CA PHE A 20 -3.10 2.88 1.81
C PHE A 20 -4.31 3.73 2.24
N LEU A 21 -5.33 3.86 1.37
CA LEU A 21 -6.54 4.66 1.62
C LEU A 21 -7.34 4.21 2.86
N ASN A 22 -7.16 2.98 3.34
CA ASN A 22 -7.81 2.50 4.55
C ASN A 22 -7.58 3.42 5.77
N ARG A 23 -6.38 3.97 5.93
CA ARG A 23 -6.04 4.83 7.07
C ARG A 23 -6.62 6.25 6.95
N PRO A 24 -6.40 7.01 5.86
CA PRO A 24 -6.98 8.35 5.72
C PRO A 24 -8.51 8.33 5.77
N VAL A 25 -9.18 7.33 5.18
CA VAL A 25 -10.65 7.23 5.23
C VAL A 25 -11.14 7.04 6.67
N LYS A 26 -10.46 6.20 7.47
CA LYS A 26 -10.77 6.08 8.91
C LYS A 26 -10.53 7.38 9.69
N ALA A 27 -9.46 8.10 9.38
CA ALA A 27 -9.16 9.39 10.00
C ALA A 27 -10.24 10.44 9.67
N ILE A 28 -10.67 10.51 8.41
CA ILE A 28 -11.76 11.37 7.95
C ILE A 28 -13.07 11.00 8.70
N ASN A 29 -13.39 9.72 8.79
CA ASN A 29 -14.58 9.27 9.51
C ASN A 29 -14.52 9.64 10.99
N LYS A 30 -13.37 9.50 11.64
CA LYS A 30 -13.20 9.88 13.04
C LYS A 30 -13.41 11.38 13.25
N ARG A 31 -12.91 12.22 12.35
CA ARG A 31 -12.96 13.69 12.48
C ARG A 31 -14.27 14.29 12.00
N TYR A 32 -14.81 13.80 10.89
CA TYR A 32 -15.95 14.38 10.19
C TYR A 32 -17.16 13.46 10.09
N GLY A 33 -17.14 12.26 10.66
CA GLY A 33 -18.21 11.27 10.53
C GLY A 33 -19.59 11.79 10.95
N LYS A 34 -19.66 12.59 12.02
CA LYS A 34 -20.93 13.24 12.46
C LYS A 34 -21.47 14.25 11.43
N LYS A 35 -20.59 14.96 10.72
CA LYS A 35 -20.99 15.91 9.66
C LYS A 35 -21.41 15.13 8.41
N ILE A 36 -20.63 14.12 8.00
CA ILE A 36 -20.93 13.25 6.85
C ILE A 36 -22.28 12.53 7.05
N ALA A 37 -22.58 12.12 8.28
CA ALA A 37 -23.84 11.45 8.61
C ALA A 37 -25.10 12.28 8.33
N LYS A 38 -24.97 13.60 8.23
CA LYS A 38 -26.06 14.55 7.93
C LYS A 38 -26.20 14.88 6.44
N THR A 39 -25.33 14.30 5.59
CA THR A 39 -25.32 14.57 4.15
C THR A 39 -25.88 13.38 3.36
N SER A 40 -26.33 13.61 2.14
CA SER A 40 -26.74 12.56 1.19
C SER A 40 -25.59 11.60 0.85
N PHE A 41 -24.36 12.03 1.03
CA PHE A 41 -23.14 11.23 0.75
C PHE A 41 -22.85 10.15 1.81
N LYS A 42 -23.56 10.12 2.93
CA LYS A 42 -23.35 9.15 4.04
C LYS A 42 -23.27 7.70 3.57
N GLY A 43 -24.23 7.25 2.76
CA GLY A 43 -24.31 5.85 2.32
C GLY A 43 -23.09 5.45 1.49
N THR A 44 -22.73 6.27 0.51
CA THR A 44 -21.56 6.04 -0.37
C THR A 44 -20.25 6.02 0.44
N PHE A 45 -20.07 6.99 1.33
CA PHE A 45 -18.86 7.05 2.18
C PHE A 45 -18.73 5.83 3.10
N GLN A 46 -19.82 5.40 3.73
CA GLN A 46 -19.78 4.21 4.59
C GLN A 46 -19.52 2.93 3.82
N SER A 47 -20.09 2.78 2.62
CA SER A 47 -19.84 1.63 1.74
C SER A 47 -18.39 1.57 1.30
N LEU A 48 -17.82 2.71 0.87
CA LEU A 48 -16.40 2.83 0.53
C LEU A 48 -15.51 2.46 1.72
N MET A 49 -15.77 3.03 2.89
CA MET A 49 -15.00 2.73 4.10
C MET A 49 -15.05 1.24 4.46
N LYS A 50 -16.23 0.62 4.44
CA LYS A 50 -16.40 -0.82 4.69
C LYS A 50 -15.61 -1.66 3.69
N PHE A 51 -15.69 -1.32 2.40
CA PHE A 51 -14.96 -2.00 1.34
C PHE A 51 -13.44 -1.94 1.57
N LEU A 52 -12.89 -0.74 1.81
CA LEU A 52 -11.45 -0.55 2.04
C LEU A 52 -10.97 -1.28 3.30
N VAL A 53 -11.74 -1.22 4.39
CA VAL A 53 -11.39 -1.91 5.64
C VAL A 53 -11.41 -3.43 5.49
N LYS A 54 -12.47 -3.97 4.87
CA LYS A 54 -12.65 -5.41 4.66
C LYS A 54 -11.55 -5.99 3.78
N ASN A 55 -11.19 -5.30 2.70
CA ASN A 55 -10.28 -5.81 1.68
C ASN A 55 -8.82 -5.33 1.85
N HIS A 56 -8.52 -4.54 2.89
CA HIS A 56 -7.16 -4.01 3.13
C HIS A 56 -6.06 -5.08 3.08
N LYS A 57 -6.30 -6.22 3.72
CA LYS A 57 -5.33 -7.33 3.76
C LYS A 57 -5.11 -7.94 2.38
N LEU A 58 -6.19 -8.14 1.63
CA LEU A 58 -6.14 -8.68 0.28
C LEU A 58 -5.35 -7.76 -0.65
N PHE A 59 -5.69 -6.47 -0.68
CA PHE A 59 -4.97 -5.49 -1.50
C PHE A 59 -3.51 -5.36 -1.10
N GLY A 60 -3.18 -5.41 0.20
CA GLY A 60 -1.81 -5.40 0.69
C GLY A 60 -1.02 -6.64 0.25
N ALA A 61 -1.62 -7.83 0.32
CA ALA A 61 -0.99 -9.07 -0.14
C ALA A 61 -0.77 -9.06 -1.66
N LEU A 62 -1.78 -8.67 -2.43
CA LEU A 62 -1.68 -8.56 -3.89
C LEU A 62 -0.63 -7.51 -4.31
N ALA A 63 -0.56 -6.37 -3.61
CA ALA A 63 0.48 -5.36 -3.85
C ALA A 63 1.89 -5.91 -3.61
N ALA A 64 2.10 -6.66 -2.52
CA ALA A 64 3.39 -7.27 -2.23
C ALA A 64 3.78 -8.34 -3.28
N THR A 65 2.83 -9.18 -3.69
CA THR A 65 3.06 -10.21 -4.72
C THR A 65 3.39 -9.59 -6.08
N SER A 66 2.60 -8.59 -6.51
CA SER A 66 2.87 -7.89 -7.78
C SER A 66 4.19 -7.11 -7.75
N ALA A 67 4.58 -6.55 -6.59
CA ALA A 67 5.89 -5.91 -6.41
C ALA A 67 7.05 -6.90 -6.57
N LEU A 68 6.94 -8.11 -6.03
CA LEU A 68 7.94 -9.18 -6.20
C LEU A 68 8.08 -9.57 -7.67
N ILE A 69 6.97 -9.79 -8.36
CA ILE A 69 6.98 -10.13 -9.80
C ILE A 69 7.60 -8.98 -10.60
N HIS A 70 7.19 -7.73 -10.34
CA HIS A 70 7.76 -6.54 -10.96
C HIS A 70 9.28 -6.47 -10.75
N GLY A 71 9.72 -6.62 -9.49
CA GLY A 71 11.13 -6.58 -9.13
C GLY A 71 11.94 -7.66 -9.83
N ALA A 72 11.46 -8.91 -9.84
CA ALA A 72 12.13 -10.03 -10.50
C ALA A 72 12.27 -9.81 -12.02
N VAL A 73 11.18 -9.40 -12.69
CA VAL A 73 11.20 -9.10 -14.12
C VAL A 73 12.11 -7.93 -14.45
N LYS A 74 12.09 -6.86 -13.66
CA LYS A 74 12.96 -5.69 -13.89
C LYS A 74 14.42 -5.99 -13.61
N PHE A 75 14.70 -6.78 -12.58
CA PHE A 75 16.06 -7.23 -12.29
C PHE A 75 16.65 -8.07 -13.44
N SER A 76 15.86 -8.97 -14.03
CA SER A 76 16.32 -9.80 -15.15
C SER A 76 16.59 -9.00 -16.43
N VAL A 77 15.93 -7.83 -16.60
CA VAL A 77 16.08 -6.99 -17.82
C VAL A 77 17.11 -5.89 -17.64
N TYR A 78 17.17 -5.26 -16.45
CA TYR A 78 17.97 -4.06 -16.20
C TYR A 78 19.06 -4.25 -15.13
N GLY A 79 19.12 -5.41 -14.48
CA GLY A 79 20.00 -5.62 -13.34
C GLY A 79 19.53 -4.89 -12.08
N PHE A 80 20.47 -4.56 -11.21
CA PHE A 80 20.20 -3.92 -9.92
C PHE A 80 19.89 -2.43 -10.08
N VAL A 81 18.71 -2.01 -9.59
CA VAL A 81 18.28 -0.61 -9.52
C VAL A 81 17.99 -0.25 -8.06
N ALA A 82 18.85 0.57 -7.45
CA ALA A 82 18.81 0.87 -6.02
C ALA A 82 17.47 1.43 -5.54
N SER A 83 16.84 2.35 -6.30
CA SER A 83 15.53 2.92 -5.95
C SER A 83 14.41 1.88 -5.97
N GLY A 84 14.46 0.94 -6.92
CA GLY A 84 13.51 -0.18 -7.00
C GLY A 84 13.69 -1.17 -5.86
N PHE A 85 14.94 -1.49 -5.50
CA PHE A 85 15.25 -2.39 -4.39
C PHE A 85 14.81 -1.80 -3.05
N LEU A 86 15.05 -0.50 -2.81
CA LEU A 86 14.57 0.18 -1.61
C LEU A 86 13.04 0.12 -1.50
N THR A 87 12.35 0.42 -2.60
CA THR A 87 10.88 0.39 -2.64
C THR A 87 10.35 -1.02 -2.36
N LEU A 88 10.91 -2.04 -2.99
CA LEU A 88 10.54 -3.43 -2.77
C LEU A 88 10.75 -3.84 -1.30
N SER A 89 11.91 -3.51 -0.72
CA SER A 89 12.22 -3.81 0.68
C SER A 89 11.22 -3.19 1.66
N LEU A 90 10.82 -1.94 1.43
CA LEU A 90 9.80 -1.26 2.25
C LEU A 90 8.42 -1.92 2.10
N ILE A 91 8.01 -2.32 0.89
CA ILE A 91 6.74 -3.03 0.66
C ILE A 91 6.76 -4.40 1.37
N MET A 92 7.86 -5.14 1.29
CA MET A 92 8.00 -6.43 1.96
C MET A 92 7.96 -6.29 3.48
N LEU A 93 8.67 -5.30 4.04
CA LEU A 93 8.63 -5.00 5.47
C LEU A 93 7.20 -4.65 5.92
N GLN A 94 6.47 -3.86 5.13
CA GLN A 94 5.07 -3.52 5.38
C GLN A 94 4.18 -4.78 5.40
N GLY A 95 4.40 -5.71 4.47
CA GLY A 95 3.70 -6.99 4.39
C GLY A 95 3.97 -7.88 5.61
N VAL A 96 5.24 -7.99 6.01
CA VAL A 96 5.67 -8.76 7.21
C VAL A 96 5.01 -8.19 8.46
N LEU A 97 5.04 -6.87 8.66
CA LEU A 97 4.40 -6.23 9.81
C LEU A 97 2.88 -6.41 9.81
N GLY A 98 2.24 -6.35 8.64
CA GLY A 98 0.81 -6.62 8.49
C GLY A 98 0.47 -8.08 8.85
N GLY A 99 1.25 -9.03 8.37
CA GLY A 99 1.12 -10.45 8.69
C GLY A 99 1.35 -10.75 10.18
N TYR A 100 2.37 -10.15 10.78
CA TYR A 100 2.64 -10.24 12.22
C TYR A 100 1.45 -9.73 13.03
N GLY A 101 0.96 -8.54 12.70
CA GLY A 101 -0.20 -7.94 13.38
C GLY A 101 -1.45 -8.82 13.28
N PHE A 102 -1.67 -9.44 12.12
CA PHE A 102 -2.81 -10.34 11.91
C PHE A 102 -2.70 -11.66 12.67
N ARG A 103 -1.52 -12.31 12.61
CA ARG A 103 -1.34 -13.68 13.15
C ARG A 103 -1.04 -13.68 14.65
N LYS A 104 -0.16 -12.80 15.11
CA LYS A 104 0.36 -12.80 16.48
C LYS A 104 -0.36 -11.82 17.39
N MET A 105 -0.67 -10.62 16.91
CA MET A 105 -1.21 -9.58 17.78
C MET A 105 -2.73 -9.61 17.90
N LYS A 106 -3.46 -10.27 17.00
CA LYS A 106 -4.93 -10.52 17.05
C LYS A 106 -5.74 -9.30 17.55
N GLY A 107 -5.44 -8.11 17.05
CA GLY A 107 -6.10 -6.86 17.44
C GLY A 107 -5.47 -6.10 18.61
N LYS A 108 -4.45 -6.65 19.29
CA LYS A 108 -3.70 -5.92 20.31
C LYS A 108 -2.92 -4.77 19.68
N THR A 109 -2.88 -3.65 20.36
CA THR A 109 -2.09 -2.47 19.96
C THR A 109 -0.68 -2.55 20.54
N GLY A 110 0.28 -1.86 19.91
CA GLY A 110 1.67 -1.82 20.38
C GLY A 110 2.55 -1.07 19.40
N GLY A 111 3.85 -0.97 19.67
CA GLY A 111 4.82 -0.25 18.84
C GLY A 111 4.82 -0.71 17.38
N TRP A 112 4.63 -2.01 17.13
CA TRP A 112 4.50 -2.58 15.78
C TRP A 112 3.44 -1.87 14.93
N LEU A 113 2.30 -1.51 15.55
CA LEU A 113 1.20 -0.86 14.84
C LEU A 113 1.57 0.58 14.42
N ASN A 114 2.35 1.28 15.24
CA ASN A 114 2.86 2.61 14.88
C ASN A 114 3.83 2.53 13.70
N ILE A 115 4.73 1.54 13.70
CA ILE A 115 5.65 1.28 12.61
C ILE A 115 4.87 0.89 11.34
N HIS A 116 3.94 -0.07 11.43
CA HIS A 116 3.06 -0.46 10.32
C HIS A 116 2.25 0.72 9.74
N ARG A 117 1.94 1.72 10.55
CA ARG A 117 1.26 2.95 10.12
C ARG A 117 2.18 3.99 9.51
N LEU A 118 3.47 3.99 9.85
CA LEU A 118 4.46 4.93 9.34
C LEU A 118 5.02 4.48 7.98
N ILE A 119 5.37 3.20 7.84
CA ILE A 119 6.01 2.66 6.63
C ILE A 119 5.24 2.97 5.33
N PRO A 120 3.89 2.94 5.26
CA PRO A 120 3.18 3.27 4.02
C PRO A 120 3.49 4.66 3.46
N TYR A 121 3.81 5.64 4.30
CA TYR A 121 4.23 6.97 3.83
C TYR A 121 5.62 6.92 3.21
N LEU A 122 6.54 6.14 3.80
CA LEU A 122 7.88 5.91 3.24
C LEU A 122 7.79 5.15 1.92
N VAL A 123 6.91 4.13 1.84
CA VAL A 123 6.66 3.40 0.58
C VAL A 123 6.12 4.35 -0.49
N PHE A 124 5.16 5.21 -0.16
CA PHE A 124 4.60 6.18 -1.11
C PHE A 124 5.68 7.11 -1.64
N LEU A 125 6.50 7.68 -0.76
CA LEU A 125 7.62 8.53 -1.13
C LEU A 125 8.67 7.78 -1.98
N SER A 126 8.95 6.53 -1.63
CA SER A 126 9.91 5.68 -2.36
C SER A 126 9.38 5.29 -3.75
N ILE A 127 8.08 4.99 -3.90
CA ILE A 127 7.45 4.75 -5.22
C ILE A 127 7.57 6.02 -6.08
N PHE A 128 7.24 7.17 -5.51
CA PHE A 128 7.35 8.45 -6.22
C PHE A 128 8.78 8.68 -6.70
N ASN A 129 9.77 8.56 -5.81
CA ASN A 129 11.18 8.68 -6.18
C ASN A 129 11.60 7.67 -7.25
N HIS A 130 11.18 6.39 -7.14
CA HIS A 130 11.52 5.36 -8.11
C HIS A 130 10.94 5.67 -9.51
N VAL A 131 9.71 6.17 -9.57
CA VAL A 131 9.06 6.55 -10.84
C VAL A 131 9.74 7.78 -11.43
N VAL A 132 10.03 8.81 -10.62
CA VAL A 132 10.71 10.04 -11.07
C VAL A 132 12.11 9.71 -11.59
N VAL A 133 12.91 8.95 -10.85
CA VAL A 133 14.24 8.52 -11.31
C VAL A 133 14.17 7.80 -12.66
N LYS A 134 13.16 6.93 -12.85
CA LYS A 134 12.99 6.21 -14.12
C LYS A 134 12.57 7.11 -15.29
N ILE A 135 11.91 8.23 -15.05
CA ILE A 135 11.50 9.17 -16.10
C ILE A 135 12.67 10.05 -16.57
N PHE A 136 13.56 10.39 -15.64
CA PHE A 136 14.66 11.35 -15.90
C PHE A 136 16.03 10.67 -16.15
N TRP A 137 16.13 9.35 -15.97
CA TRP A 137 17.33 8.52 -16.20
C TRP A 137 16.95 7.25 -16.98
#